data_b02b3dd75e84664d9856c9c3dcce0f69
#
_entry.id   b02b3dd75e84664d9856c9c3dcce0f69
#
_cell.length_a   1.000
_cell.length_b   1.000
_cell.length_c   1.000
_cell.angle_alpha   90.00
_cell.angle_beta   90.00
_cell.angle_gamma   90.00
#
_symmetry.space_group_name_H-M   'P 1'
#
loop_
_entity.id
_entity.type
_entity.pdbx_description
1 polymer ?
#
loop_
_entity_poly.entity_id
_entity_poly.type
_entity_poly.pdbx_seq_one_letter_code
_entity_poly.pdbx_strand_id
1 'polypeptide(L)'
;KVAELPDPVGNVMSESVLNNGLQLTKRRTPLGVLGTIYESRPNVTVDISTLALKTGNAVILRGGSDVLHSNMELTRILQDVLVAHDFPLNAIQYINSTDRKYVSEMLRLYDYIDMIIPRGGNGLHTFCRENSSIPVITGGIGVCHIFVDATADLDKTIPVLNNAKTQRPAVCNSMETLLVHKSV
;
A
#
# COMPACT_ATOMS: atom_id res chain seq x y z
N LYS A 1 -2.59 0.84 -16.06
CA LYS A 1 -1.93 1.82 -15.15
C LYS A 1 -0.63 1.28 -14.58
N VAL A 2 -0.62 0.16 -13.77
CA VAL A 2 0.64 -0.39 -13.21
C VAL A 2 1.60 -0.83 -14.32
N ALA A 3 1.10 -1.46 -15.39
CA ALA A 3 1.90 -1.89 -16.53
C ALA A 3 2.61 -0.72 -17.25
N GLU A 4 2.02 0.48 -17.22
CA GLU A 4 2.57 1.70 -17.84
C GLU A 4 3.65 2.39 -16.98
N LEU A 5 3.78 2.01 -15.71
CA LEU A 5 4.80 2.56 -14.84
C LEU A 5 6.20 2.11 -15.29
N PRO A 6 7.22 2.95 -15.16
CA PRO A 6 8.60 2.55 -15.42
C PRO A 6 9.00 1.43 -14.45
N ASP A 7 9.90 0.55 -14.91
CA ASP A 7 10.48 -0.46 -14.03
C ASP A 7 11.53 0.19 -13.12
N PRO A 8 11.36 0.14 -11.79
CA PRO A 8 12.31 0.74 -10.86
C PRO A 8 13.51 -0.16 -10.53
N VAL A 9 13.44 -1.46 -10.87
CA VAL A 9 14.46 -2.44 -10.47
C VAL A 9 15.77 -2.16 -11.21
N GLY A 10 16.86 -2.09 -10.46
CA GLY A 10 18.18 -1.81 -11.01
C GLY A 10 18.48 -0.34 -11.33
N ASN A 11 17.51 0.58 -11.17
CA ASN A 11 17.73 2.00 -11.41
C ASN A 11 18.83 2.55 -10.52
N VAL A 12 19.82 3.22 -11.12
CA VAL A 12 20.88 3.94 -10.42
C VAL A 12 20.33 5.26 -9.88
N MET A 13 20.42 5.43 -8.57
CA MET A 13 19.96 6.64 -7.87
C MET A 13 21.07 7.69 -7.74
N SER A 14 22.30 7.25 -7.53
CA SER A 14 23.48 8.11 -7.46
C SER A 14 24.74 7.31 -7.69
N GLU A 15 25.77 7.98 -8.20
CA GLU A 15 27.13 7.47 -8.33
C GLU A 15 28.11 8.51 -7.78
N SER A 16 29.13 8.05 -7.08
CA SER A 16 30.18 8.91 -6.54
C SER A 16 31.50 8.14 -6.43
N VAL A 17 32.60 8.88 -6.49
CA VAL A 17 33.93 8.34 -6.22
C VAL A 17 34.40 8.90 -4.88
N LEU A 18 34.75 8.01 -3.97
CA LEU A 18 35.25 8.38 -2.65
C LEU A 18 36.71 8.84 -2.73
N ASN A 19 37.20 9.55 -1.71
CA ASN A 19 38.58 10.09 -1.66
C ASN A 19 39.66 9.01 -1.79
N ASN A 20 39.33 7.75 -1.45
CA ASN A 20 40.23 6.59 -1.59
C ASN A 20 40.14 5.90 -2.98
N GLY A 21 39.36 6.45 -3.92
CA GLY A 21 39.19 5.91 -5.26
C GLY A 21 38.09 4.86 -5.41
N LEU A 22 37.39 4.48 -4.34
CA LEU A 22 36.25 3.55 -4.44
C LEU A 22 35.10 4.19 -5.19
N GLN A 23 34.52 3.44 -6.14
CA GLN A 23 33.30 3.81 -6.85
C GLN A 23 32.08 3.31 -6.06
N LEU A 24 31.21 4.22 -5.65
CA LEU A 24 29.98 3.94 -4.93
C LEU A 24 28.79 4.15 -5.88
N THR A 25 28.03 3.09 -6.13
CA THR A 25 26.79 3.16 -6.91
C THR A 25 25.60 2.76 -6.01
N LYS A 26 24.62 3.66 -5.86
CA LYS A 26 23.36 3.38 -5.16
C LYS A 26 22.30 2.96 -6.16
N ARG A 27 21.79 1.72 -6.04
CA ARG A 27 20.77 1.15 -6.94
C ARG A 27 19.51 0.76 -6.18
N ARG A 28 18.37 0.78 -6.87
CA ARG A 28 17.10 0.23 -6.37
C ARG A 28 17.12 -1.29 -6.53
N THR A 29 16.76 -2.00 -5.47
CA THR A 29 16.59 -3.47 -5.46
C THR A 29 15.20 -3.82 -4.94
N PRO A 30 14.64 -4.98 -5.28
CA PRO A 30 13.45 -5.51 -4.61
C PRO A 30 13.65 -5.59 -3.09
N LEU A 31 12.58 -5.49 -2.34
CA LEU A 31 12.59 -5.70 -0.88
C LEU A 31 12.68 -7.19 -0.54
N GLY A 32 12.06 -8.05 -1.37
CA GLY A 32 11.98 -9.48 -1.17
C GLY A 32 10.53 -9.95 -1.11
N VAL A 33 10.10 -10.52 0.01
CA VAL A 33 8.75 -11.02 0.25
C VAL A 33 7.96 -10.00 1.09
N LEU A 34 6.84 -9.53 0.56
CA LEU A 34 5.95 -8.58 1.23
C LEU A 34 4.80 -9.31 1.90
N GLY A 35 4.57 -9.07 3.18
CA GLY A 35 3.37 -9.50 3.88
C GLY A 35 2.32 -8.40 3.90
N THR A 36 1.17 -8.58 3.26
CA THR A 36 0.12 -7.56 3.22
C THR A 36 -1.13 -8.01 3.95
N ILE A 37 -1.51 -7.25 4.97
CA ILE A 37 -2.71 -7.48 5.80
C ILE A 37 -3.69 -6.36 5.52
N TYR A 38 -4.92 -6.70 5.04
CA TYR A 38 -5.86 -5.66 4.61
C TYR A 38 -7.31 -6.00 4.95
N GLU A 39 -8.12 -4.94 5.10
CA GLU A 39 -9.54 -5.00 5.42
C GLU A 39 -10.37 -4.92 4.13
N SER A 40 -11.58 -5.41 4.14
CA SER A 40 -12.77 -5.23 3.26
C SER A 40 -12.61 -4.56 1.89
N ARG A 41 -11.51 -4.80 1.17
CA ARG A 41 -11.22 -4.16 -0.12
C ARG A 41 -10.62 -5.16 -1.11
N PRO A 42 -11.43 -5.92 -1.86
CA PRO A 42 -10.92 -6.94 -2.79
C PRO A 42 -9.96 -6.40 -3.85
N ASN A 43 -10.14 -5.14 -4.30
CA ASN A 43 -9.23 -4.51 -5.24
C ASN A 43 -7.78 -4.42 -4.74
N VAL A 44 -7.56 -4.38 -3.42
CA VAL A 44 -6.21 -4.38 -2.83
C VAL A 44 -5.43 -5.64 -3.19
N THR A 45 -6.12 -6.78 -3.33
CA THR A 45 -5.51 -8.03 -3.81
C THR A 45 -4.80 -7.83 -5.14
N VAL A 46 -5.46 -7.19 -6.11
CA VAL A 46 -4.90 -6.94 -7.45
C VAL A 46 -3.86 -5.83 -7.41
N ASP A 47 -4.18 -4.72 -6.74
CA ASP A 47 -3.31 -3.54 -6.68
C ASP A 47 -1.94 -3.88 -6.07
N ILE A 48 -1.92 -4.54 -4.91
CA ILE A 48 -0.67 -4.90 -4.24
C ILE A 48 0.09 -5.98 -5.00
N SER A 49 -0.60 -7.01 -5.51
CA SER A 49 0.04 -8.07 -6.28
C SER A 49 0.74 -7.54 -7.53
N THR A 50 0.08 -6.67 -8.29
CA THR A 50 0.64 -6.09 -9.50
C THR A 50 1.80 -5.14 -9.20
N LEU A 51 1.72 -4.35 -8.14
CA LEU A 51 2.81 -3.48 -7.70
C LEU A 51 4.01 -4.28 -7.18
N ALA A 52 3.77 -5.35 -6.40
CA ALA A 52 4.81 -6.25 -5.92
C ALA A 52 5.57 -6.86 -7.10
N LEU A 53 4.87 -7.48 -8.05
CA LEU A 53 5.48 -8.06 -9.26
C LEU A 53 6.26 -7.00 -10.07
N LYS A 54 5.68 -5.81 -10.28
CA LYS A 54 6.34 -4.71 -11.02
C LYS A 54 7.65 -4.25 -10.39
N THR A 55 7.77 -4.41 -9.07
CA THR A 55 8.96 -4.04 -8.31
C THR A 55 9.85 -5.24 -7.94
N GLY A 56 9.61 -6.41 -8.55
CA GLY A 56 10.40 -7.63 -8.37
C GLY A 56 10.22 -8.32 -7.02
N ASN A 57 9.12 -8.07 -6.32
CA ASN A 57 8.83 -8.66 -5.02
C ASN A 57 7.80 -9.81 -5.13
N ALA A 58 7.90 -10.79 -4.24
CA ALA A 58 6.80 -11.71 -3.96
C ALA A 58 5.87 -11.12 -2.89
N VAL A 59 4.64 -11.63 -2.81
CA VAL A 59 3.67 -11.14 -1.83
C VAL A 59 2.85 -12.27 -1.20
N ILE A 60 2.68 -12.20 0.11
CA ILE A 60 1.76 -13.03 0.88
C ILE A 60 0.62 -12.13 1.36
N LEU A 61 -0.60 -12.47 0.95
CA LEU A 61 -1.81 -11.67 1.15
C LEU A 61 -2.67 -12.26 2.26
N ARG A 62 -3.19 -11.42 3.14
CA ARG A 62 -4.22 -11.76 4.13
C ARG A 62 -5.30 -10.69 4.16
N GLY A 63 -6.44 -10.96 3.57
CA GLY A 63 -7.60 -10.06 3.53
C GLY A 63 -8.58 -10.26 4.68
N GLY A 64 -9.55 -9.35 4.80
CA GLY A 64 -10.66 -9.47 5.75
C GLY A 64 -11.54 -10.70 5.51
N SER A 65 -12.21 -11.16 6.56
CA SER A 65 -13.07 -12.36 6.51
C SER A 65 -14.31 -12.19 5.61
N ASP A 66 -14.82 -10.99 5.51
CA ASP A 66 -15.99 -10.60 4.72
C ASP A 66 -15.76 -10.68 3.21
N VAL A 67 -14.52 -10.64 2.76
CA VAL A 67 -14.12 -10.66 1.33
C VAL A 67 -13.26 -11.87 0.97
N LEU A 68 -13.19 -12.90 1.83
CA LEU A 68 -12.33 -14.06 1.67
C LEU A 68 -12.49 -14.71 0.29
N HIS A 69 -13.72 -15.06 -0.10
CA HIS A 69 -13.99 -15.78 -1.36
C HIS A 69 -13.63 -14.94 -2.59
N SER A 70 -13.93 -13.64 -2.57
CA SER A 70 -13.54 -12.72 -3.65
C SER A 70 -12.03 -12.62 -3.79
N ASN A 71 -11.31 -12.52 -2.67
CA ASN A 71 -9.85 -12.43 -2.67
C ASN A 71 -9.19 -13.74 -3.14
N MET A 72 -9.74 -14.88 -2.75
CA MET A 72 -9.27 -16.19 -3.22
C MET A 72 -9.41 -16.32 -4.73
N GLU A 73 -10.56 -15.94 -5.28
CA GLU A 73 -10.81 -16.02 -6.73
C GLU A 73 -9.91 -15.05 -7.50
N LEU A 74 -9.74 -13.81 -7.01
CA LEU A 74 -8.80 -12.86 -7.61
C LEU A 74 -7.37 -13.38 -7.58
N THR A 75 -6.95 -13.98 -6.46
CA THR A 75 -5.61 -14.56 -6.34
C THR A 75 -5.42 -15.73 -7.31
N ARG A 76 -6.43 -16.61 -7.44
CA ARG A 76 -6.40 -17.72 -8.40
C ARG A 76 -6.22 -17.23 -9.83
N ILE A 77 -7.00 -16.22 -10.23
CA ILE A 77 -6.89 -15.62 -11.57
C ILE A 77 -5.48 -15.04 -11.81
N LEU A 78 -4.93 -14.32 -10.82
CA LEU A 78 -3.57 -13.79 -10.93
C LEU A 78 -2.52 -14.91 -11.05
N GLN A 79 -2.67 -15.98 -10.28
CA GLN A 79 -1.79 -17.16 -10.33
C GLN A 79 -1.89 -17.90 -11.66
N ASP A 80 -3.09 -18.04 -12.23
CA ASP A 80 -3.28 -18.62 -13.56
C ASP A 80 -2.53 -17.82 -14.65
N VAL A 81 -2.55 -16.48 -14.56
CA VAL A 81 -1.80 -15.60 -15.45
C VAL A 81 -0.29 -15.77 -15.26
N LEU A 82 0.20 -15.88 -14.02
CA LEU A 82 1.62 -16.12 -13.75
C LEU A 82 2.10 -17.41 -14.43
N VAL A 83 1.35 -18.50 -14.26
CA VAL A 83 1.66 -19.79 -14.87
C VAL A 83 1.65 -19.71 -16.40
N ALA A 84 0.66 -19.04 -16.99
CA ALA A 84 0.55 -18.85 -18.44
C ALA A 84 1.74 -18.07 -19.05
N HIS A 85 2.49 -17.34 -18.24
CA HIS A 85 3.66 -16.56 -18.65
C HIS A 85 4.97 -17.07 -18.04
N ASP A 86 5.05 -18.33 -17.64
CA ASP A 86 6.22 -19.00 -17.06
C ASP A 86 6.79 -18.30 -15.81
N PHE A 87 5.92 -17.59 -15.06
CA PHE A 87 6.27 -16.99 -13.78
C PHE A 87 6.01 -17.95 -12.61
N PRO A 88 6.79 -17.85 -11.52
CA PRO A 88 6.56 -18.69 -10.34
C PRO A 88 5.17 -18.47 -9.74
N LEU A 89 4.38 -19.54 -9.64
CA LEU A 89 3.04 -19.51 -9.02
C LEU A 89 3.07 -18.87 -7.63
N ASN A 90 4.11 -19.17 -6.85
CA ASN A 90 4.26 -18.72 -5.46
C ASN A 90 4.70 -17.27 -5.32
N ALA A 91 4.89 -16.52 -6.42
CA ALA A 91 5.13 -15.08 -6.34
C ALA A 91 3.96 -14.31 -5.74
N ILE A 92 2.73 -14.86 -5.84
CA ILE A 92 1.53 -14.33 -5.19
C ILE A 92 0.88 -15.46 -4.39
N GLN A 93 0.79 -15.28 -3.07
CA GLN A 93 0.18 -16.25 -2.17
C GLN A 93 -0.94 -15.58 -1.36
N TYR A 94 -1.95 -16.35 -0.98
CA TYR A 94 -3.07 -15.89 -0.16
C TYR A 94 -3.32 -16.83 1.02
N ILE A 95 -3.43 -16.28 2.22
CA ILE A 95 -3.78 -17.04 3.42
C ILE A 95 -5.29 -17.27 3.43
N ASN A 96 -5.69 -18.49 3.03
CA ASN A 96 -7.08 -18.93 2.98
C ASN A 96 -7.60 -19.30 4.37
N SER A 97 -7.68 -18.31 5.26
CA SER A 97 -8.27 -18.50 6.60
C SER A 97 -8.78 -17.20 7.18
N THR A 98 -9.90 -17.26 7.89
CA THR A 98 -10.47 -16.15 8.63
C THR A 98 -9.88 -16.01 10.04
N ASP A 99 -9.16 -17.03 10.52
CA ASP A 99 -8.59 -17.04 11.86
C ASP A 99 -7.51 -15.94 12.03
N ARG A 100 -7.71 -15.11 13.04
CA ARG A 100 -6.81 -13.99 13.35
C ARG A 100 -5.43 -14.44 13.85
N LYS A 101 -5.30 -15.69 14.30
CA LYS A 101 -3.99 -16.23 14.72
C LYS A 101 -2.96 -16.15 13.60
N TYR A 102 -3.37 -16.39 12.34
CA TYR A 102 -2.47 -16.30 11.18
C TYR A 102 -1.95 -14.89 10.92
N VAL A 103 -2.66 -13.85 11.34
CA VAL A 103 -2.12 -12.48 11.32
C VAL A 103 -0.96 -12.38 12.32
N SER A 104 -1.17 -12.86 13.54
CA SER A 104 -0.12 -12.81 14.58
C SER A 104 1.09 -13.68 14.23
N GLU A 105 0.87 -14.83 13.61
CA GLU A 105 1.94 -15.70 13.11
C GLU A 105 2.71 -15.01 11.99
N MET A 106 2.00 -14.46 10.99
CA MET A 106 2.60 -13.75 9.86
C MET A 106 3.52 -12.59 10.29
N LEU A 107 3.14 -11.84 11.34
CA LEU A 107 3.94 -10.74 11.90
C LEU A 107 5.27 -11.19 12.52
N ARG A 108 5.48 -12.50 12.69
CA ARG A 108 6.70 -13.08 13.32
C ARG A 108 7.52 -13.94 12.37
N LEU A 109 7.11 -14.08 11.11
CA LEU A 109 7.81 -14.89 10.10
C LEU A 109 8.97 -14.12 9.46
N TYR A 110 9.86 -13.55 10.27
CA TYR A 110 11.01 -12.74 9.81
C TYR A 110 12.02 -13.51 8.94
N ASP A 111 12.04 -14.86 8.98
CA ASP A 111 12.86 -15.67 8.10
C ASP A 111 12.29 -15.81 6.68
N TYR A 112 11.01 -15.41 6.48
CA TYR A 112 10.26 -15.60 5.23
C TYR A 112 9.65 -14.33 4.67
N ILE A 113 9.49 -13.29 5.49
CA ILE A 113 8.86 -12.02 5.12
C ILE A 113 9.79 -10.87 5.48
N ASP A 114 10.09 -10.04 4.49
CA ASP A 114 11.01 -8.91 4.64
C ASP A 114 10.32 -7.63 5.10
N MET A 115 9.04 -7.45 4.78
CA MET A 115 8.29 -6.24 5.08
C MET A 115 6.80 -6.51 5.26
N ILE A 116 6.18 -5.89 6.26
CA ILE A 116 4.72 -5.92 6.47
C ILE A 116 4.09 -4.60 6.00
N ILE A 117 3.00 -4.71 5.26
CA ILE A 117 2.23 -3.57 4.73
C ILE A 117 0.77 -3.71 5.18
N PRO A 118 0.36 -3.11 6.30
CA PRO A 118 -1.04 -3.06 6.69
C PRO A 118 -1.82 -2.05 5.84
N ARG A 119 -3.04 -2.44 5.43
CA ARG A 119 -3.99 -1.61 4.66
C ARG A 119 -5.38 -1.65 5.31
N GLY A 120 -5.66 -0.73 6.20
CA GLY A 120 -6.92 -0.70 6.97
C GLY A 120 -7.00 0.49 7.90
N GLY A 121 -7.83 0.38 8.91
CA GLY A 121 -7.98 1.40 9.95
C GLY A 121 -6.76 1.50 10.87
N ASN A 122 -6.74 2.56 11.70
CA ASN A 122 -5.63 2.83 12.62
C ASN A 122 -5.34 1.66 13.57
N GLY A 123 -6.37 0.96 14.03
CA GLY A 123 -6.22 -0.21 14.90
C GLY A 123 -5.35 -1.31 14.29
N LEU A 124 -5.52 -1.59 12.98
CA LEU A 124 -4.69 -2.55 12.27
C LEU A 124 -3.24 -2.08 12.16
N HIS A 125 -3.02 -0.80 11.83
CA HIS A 125 -1.67 -0.23 11.74
C HIS A 125 -0.95 -0.28 13.08
N THR A 126 -1.62 0.11 14.17
CA THR A 126 -1.09 0.05 15.53
C THR A 126 -0.78 -1.39 15.94
N PHE A 127 -1.73 -2.31 15.71
CA PHE A 127 -1.54 -3.72 16.01
C PHE A 127 -0.32 -4.32 15.30
N CYS A 128 -0.17 -4.07 13.99
CA CYS A 128 0.97 -4.54 13.23
C CYS A 128 2.28 -3.95 13.75
N ARG A 129 2.33 -2.64 14.02
CA ARG A 129 3.52 -1.97 14.53
C ARG A 129 3.97 -2.50 15.89
N GLU A 130 3.02 -2.80 16.78
CA GLU A 130 3.32 -3.21 18.17
C GLU A 130 3.64 -4.71 18.30
N ASN A 131 3.18 -5.54 17.36
CA ASN A 131 3.28 -7.00 17.45
C ASN A 131 4.20 -7.63 16.40
N SER A 132 4.76 -6.85 15.48
CA SER A 132 5.62 -7.38 14.42
C SER A 132 7.10 -7.41 14.84
N SER A 133 7.77 -8.52 14.53
CA SER A 133 9.23 -8.61 14.53
C SER A 133 9.85 -8.26 13.15
N ILE A 134 9.00 -7.96 12.17
CA ILE A 134 9.36 -7.61 10.81
C ILE A 134 9.13 -6.09 10.64
N PRO A 135 9.95 -5.37 9.86
CA PRO A 135 9.68 -3.96 9.54
C PRO A 135 8.27 -3.75 9.00
N VAL A 136 7.57 -2.71 9.49
CA VAL A 136 6.19 -2.40 9.10
C VAL A 136 6.12 -1.02 8.46
N ILE A 137 5.59 -0.94 7.23
CA ILE A 137 5.28 0.35 6.60
C ILE A 137 3.88 0.76 7.04
N THR A 138 3.79 1.71 7.95
CA THR A 138 2.51 2.26 8.41
C THR A 138 2.20 3.58 7.71
N GLY A 139 0.93 3.74 7.30
CA GLY A 139 0.38 5.05 6.94
C GLY A 139 -0.14 5.79 8.17
N GLY A 140 -0.21 7.11 8.09
CA GLY A 140 -0.93 7.92 9.09
C GLY A 140 -2.44 7.92 8.83
N ILE A 141 -3.22 8.41 9.81
CA ILE A 141 -4.62 8.79 9.61
C ILE A 141 -4.61 10.10 8.82
N GLY A 142 -5.32 10.13 7.69
CA GLY A 142 -5.55 11.37 6.96
C GLY A 142 -6.57 12.23 7.73
N VAL A 143 -6.17 13.41 8.16
CA VAL A 143 -7.09 14.47 8.60
C VAL A 143 -6.98 15.59 7.55
N CYS A 144 -7.87 15.53 6.56
CA CYS A 144 -7.76 16.39 5.39
C CYS A 144 -8.30 17.79 5.69
N HIS A 145 -7.46 18.79 5.43
CA HIS A 145 -7.77 20.19 5.66
C HIS A 145 -7.91 20.92 4.32
N ILE A 146 -8.87 21.83 4.23
CA ILE A 146 -8.93 22.83 3.17
C ILE A 146 -8.84 24.20 3.84
N PHE A 147 -7.94 25.04 3.35
CA PHE A 147 -7.80 26.43 3.77
C PHE A 147 -8.33 27.35 2.68
N VAL A 148 -9.31 28.19 3.05
CA VAL A 148 -9.84 29.26 2.20
C VAL A 148 -9.11 30.54 2.54
N ASP A 149 -8.21 30.97 1.67
CA ASP A 149 -7.42 32.18 1.85
C ASP A 149 -8.24 33.45 1.57
N ALA A 150 -7.73 34.61 2.01
CA ALA A 150 -8.33 35.92 1.78
C ALA A 150 -8.50 36.26 0.28
N THR A 151 -7.69 35.67 -0.59
CA THR A 151 -7.71 35.85 -2.04
C THR A 151 -8.57 34.84 -2.79
N ALA A 152 -9.27 33.96 -2.07
CA ALA A 152 -10.04 32.88 -2.69
C ALA A 152 -11.26 33.44 -3.48
N ASP A 153 -11.49 32.85 -4.65
CA ASP A 153 -12.72 33.06 -5.43
C ASP A 153 -13.83 32.21 -4.78
N LEU A 154 -14.75 32.88 -4.07
CA LEU A 154 -15.80 32.18 -3.30
C LEU A 154 -16.79 31.44 -4.19
N ASP A 155 -17.09 31.91 -5.38
CA ASP A 155 -18.01 31.24 -6.30
C ASP A 155 -17.44 29.87 -6.74
N LYS A 156 -16.13 29.74 -6.86
CA LYS A 156 -15.45 28.46 -7.13
C LYS A 156 -15.20 27.66 -5.87
N THR A 157 -14.95 28.30 -4.74
CA THR A 157 -14.61 27.64 -3.48
C THR A 157 -15.77 26.80 -2.95
N ILE A 158 -17.00 27.33 -2.96
CA ILE A 158 -18.16 26.63 -2.39
C ILE A 158 -18.44 25.28 -3.08
N PRO A 159 -18.48 25.17 -4.42
CA PRO A 159 -18.62 23.87 -5.09
C PRO A 159 -17.48 22.91 -4.77
N VAL A 160 -16.23 23.37 -4.65
CA VAL A 160 -15.06 22.56 -4.29
C VAL A 160 -15.22 21.98 -2.89
N LEU A 161 -15.58 22.80 -1.90
CA LEU A 161 -15.81 22.38 -0.52
C LEU A 161 -16.94 21.34 -0.43
N ASN A 162 -18.05 21.62 -1.10
CA ASN A 162 -19.18 20.69 -1.15
C ASN A 162 -18.75 19.35 -1.74
N ASN A 163 -18.07 19.35 -2.88
CA ASN A 163 -17.58 18.12 -3.50
C ASN A 163 -16.60 17.38 -2.59
N ALA A 164 -15.62 18.07 -2.00
CA ALA A 164 -14.61 17.47 -1.14
C ALA A 164 -15.20 16.79 0.11
N LYS A 165 -16.39 17.25 0.59
CA LYS A 165 -17.06 16.65 1.74
C LYS A 165 -18.09 15.59 1.36
N THR A 166 -18.82 15.78 0.25
CA THR A 166 -20.03 14.99 -0.02
C THR A 166 -19.87 13.92 -1.07
N GLN A 167 -18.90 14.02 -1.98
CA GLN A 167 -18.70 13.05 -3.07
C GLN A 167 -18.50 11.62 -2.54
N ARG A 168 -17.64 11.44 -1.53
CA ARG A 168 -17.38 10.17 -0.84
C ARG A 168 -16.93 10.45 0.59
N PRO A 169 -17.85 10.67 1.53
CA PRO A 169 -17.51 11.17 2.88
C PRO A 169 -16.72 10.19 3.74
N ALA A 170 -16.77 8.90 3.42
CA ALA A 170 -16.09 7.84 4.18
C ALA A 170 -14.67 7.51 3.69
N VAL A 171 -14.15 8.21 2.68
CA VAL A 171 -12.80 7.95 2.18
C VAL A 171 -11.75 8.78 2.91
N CYS A 172 -10.51 8.27 2.93
CA CYS A 172 -9.39 8.88 3.68
C CYS A 172 -8.95 10.26 3.16
N ASN A 173 -9.40 10.70 1.99
CA ASN A 173 -9.14 12.02 1.41
C ASN A 173 -10.38 12.94 1.38
N SER A 174 -11.46 12.57 2.07
CA SER A 174 -12.59 13.47 2.29
C SER A 174 -12.18 14.61 3.23
N MET A 175 -12.70 15.81 2.97
CA MET A 175 -12.42 16.95 3.83
C MET A 175 -12.99 16.74 5.24
N GLU A 176 -12.16 16.93 6.26
CA GLU A 176 -12.54 16.86 7.67
C GLU A 176 -12.54 18.23 8.35
N THR A 177 -11.57 19.05 8.02
CA THR A 177 -11.40 20.36 8.61
C THR A 177 -11.44 21.44 7.55
N LEU A 178 -12.27 22.45 7.75
CA LEU A 178 -12.29 23.67 6.95
C LEU A 178 -11.70 24.83 7.76
N LEU A 179 -10.65 25.42 7.25
CA LEU A 179 -10.06 26.65 7.78
C LEU A 179 -10.41 27.80 6.85
N VAL A 180 -10.88 28.90 7.40
CA VAL A 180 -11.31 30.08 6.63
C VAL A 180 -10.57 31.32 7.14
N HIS A 181 -9.98 32.07 6.22
CA HIS A 181 -9.35 33.34 6.59
C HIS A 181 -10.39 34.30 7.17
N LYS A 182 -10.03 35.04 8.22
CA LYS A 182 -10.96 35.90 8.99
C LYS A 182 -11.65 37.03 8.19
N SER A 183 -11.13 37.36 7.01
CA SER A 183 -11.69 38.37 6.14
C SER A 183 -12.66 37.85 5.08
N VAL A 184 -12.92 36.55 5.05
CA VAL A 184 -13.82 35.85 4.10
C VAL A 184 -15.11 35.29 4.79
#